data_df7142f022394cd9dc64b63ef97d9cf7
#
_entry.id   df7142f022394cd9dc64b63ef97d9cf7
#
_cell.length_a   1.000
_cell.length_b   1.000
_cell.length_c   1.000
_cell.angle_alpha   90.00
_cell.angle_beta   90.00
_cell.angle_gamma   90.00
#
_symmetry.space_group_name_H-M   'P 1'
#
loop_
_entity.id
_entity.type
_entity.pdbx_description
1 polymer ?
#
loop_
_entity_poly.entity_id
_entity_poly.type
_entity_poly.pdbx_seq_one_letter_code
_entity_poly.pdbx_strand_id
1 'polypeptide(L)'
;MDLGFVGEPAKIDTSVIETISAAGMIPVIAPIAPGEDGATYNINADTMAGAIAAALGAARLFLLTDVHGVLDKQGELLTDLTPADIKVLQQDGTISGGMIPKLETCVHAVEAGCEAAVVLDGRVSHAMLLEIFTQEGAGTLIRAG
;
A
#
# COMPACT_ATOMS: atom_id res chain seq x y z
N MET A 1 -13.59 18.63 -11.70
CA MET A 1 -13.49 19.21 -10.34
C MET A 1 -12.05 19.61 -10.15
N ASP A 2 -11.77 20.84 -9.81
CA ASP A 2 -10.40 21.28 -9.49
C ASP A 2 -10.07 20.77 -8.08
N LEU A 3 -9.06 19.92 -7.97
CA LEU A 3 -8.59 19.35 -6.71
C LEU A 3 -7.48 20.20 -6.06
N GLY A 4 -7.17 21.36 -6.65
CA GLY A 4 -6.06 22.21 -6.21
C GLY A 4 -4.71 21.50 -6.40
N PHE A 5 -3.79 21.68 -5.44
CA PHE A 5 -2.44 21.13 -5.52
C PHE A 5 -2.39 19.64 -5.10
N VAL A 6 -3.13 18.79 -5.79
CA VAL A 6 -3.09 17.32 -5.65
C VAL A 6 -2.43 16.74 -6.89
N GLY A 7 -1.44 15.86 -6.69
CA GLY A 7 -0.67 15.24 -7.76
C GLY A 7 -0.55 13.74 -7.60
N GLU A 8 0.03 13.10 -8.61
CA GLU A 8 0.39 11.69 -8.63
C GLU A 8 1.90 11.54 -8.85
N PRO A 9 2.54 10.47 -8.31
CA PRO A 9 3.96 10.21 -8.53
C PRO A 9 4.23 9.92 -10.01
N ALA A 10 5.00 10.78 -10.68
CA ALA A 10 5.41 10.55 -12.07
C ALA A 10 6.71 9.74 -12.17
N LYS A 11 7.62 9.95 -11.22
CA LYS A 11 8.92 9.27 -11.15
C LYS A 11 9.37 9.17 -9.70
N ILE A 12 9.89 8.02 -9.30
CA ILE A 12 10.52 7.80 -8.00
C ILE A 12 12.02 7.65 -8.21
N ASP A 13 12.80 8.48 -7.52
CA ASP A 13 14.25 8.34 -7.40
C ASP A 13 14.56 7.73 -6.03
N THR A 14 15.01 6.49 -6.02
CA THR A 14 15.28 5.72 -4.79
C THR A 14 16.62 6.04 -4.15
N SER A 15 17.51 6.76 -4.82
CA SER A 15 18.91 6.97 -4.41
C SER A 15 19.07 7.55 -3.00
N VAL A 16 18.22 8.52 -2.63
CA VAL A 16 18.23 9.11 -1.29
C VAL A 16 17.76 8.11 -0.23
N ILE A 17 16.68 7.36 -0.55
CA ILE A 17 16.13 6.33 0.36
C ILE A 17 17.17 5.24 0.62
N GLU A 18 17.80 4.75 -0.45
CA GLU A 18 18.87 3.73 -0.38
C GLU A 18 20.06 4.23 0.42
N THR A 19 20.51 5.47 0.20
CA THR A 19 21.62 6.07 0.94
C THR A 19 21.32 6.16 2.44
N ILE A 20 20.15 6.62 2.82
CA ILE A 20 19.72 6.72 4.23
C ILE A 20 19.64 5.33 4.87
N SER A 21 19.06 4.36 4.16
CA SER A 21 18.91 2.98 4.63
C SER A 21 20.28 2.28 4.78
N ALA A 22 21.19 2.49 3.84
CA ALA A 22 22.55 1.95 3.90
C ALA A 22 23.35 2.48 5.08
N ALA A 23 23.03 3.68 5.56
CA ALA A 23 23.61 4.25 6.78
C ALA A 23 22.97 3.72 8.08
N GLY A 24 22.05 2.73 8.00
CA GLY A 24 21.35 2.15 9.15
C GLY A 24 20.24 3.03 9.72
N MET A 25 19.80 4.04 8.97
CA MET A 25 18.70 4.91 9.35
C MET A 25 17.39 4.48 8.68
N ILE A 26 16.27 4.80 9.32
CA ILE A 26 14.93 4.56 8.77
C ILE A 26 14.43 5.86 8.11
N PRO A 27 14.27 5.90 6.77
CA PRO A 27 13.73 7.07 6.09
C PRO A 27 12.23 7.23 6.42
N VAL A 28 11.83 8.45 6.77
CA VAL A 28 10.42 8.84 6.94
C VAL A 28 10.09 9.85 5.85
N ILE A 29 9.07 9.54 5.03
CA ILE A 29 8.75 10.28 3.82
C ILE A 29 7.37 10.91 3.95
N ALA A 30 7.30 12.24 3.80
CA ALA A 30 6.01 12.93 3.68
C ALA A 30 5.49 12.79 2.24
N PRO A 31 4.17 12.62 2.03
CA PRO A 31 3.58 12.43 0.71
C PRO A 31 3.37 13.78 -0.02
N ILE A 32 4.47 14.50 -0.23
CA ILE A 32 4.52 15.76 -0.97
C ILE A 32 5.66 15.73 -1.99
N ALA A 33 5.47 16.34 -3.14
CA ALA A 33 6.51 16.44 -4.17
C ALA A 33 6.41 17.72 -4.98
N PRO A 34 7.53 18.22 -5.53
CA PRO A 34 7.49 19.32 -6.50
C PRO A 34 6.92 18.83 -7.84
N GLY A 35 6.08 19.63 -8.46
CA GLY A 35 5.68 19.46 -9.84
C GLY A 35 6.67 20.10 -10.83
N GLU A 36 6.50 19.80 -12.12
CA GLU A 36 7.33 20.38 -13.20
C GLU A 36 7.18 21.89 -13.30
N ASP A 37 6.06 22.43 -12.84
CA ASP A 37 5.77 23.88 -12.77
C ASP A 37 6.42 24.58 -11.57
N GLY A 38 7.14 23.83 -10.70
CA GLY A 38 7.75 24.32 -9.48
C GLY A 38 6.79 24.47 -8.30
N ALA A 39 5.51 24.13 -8.45
CA ALA A 39 4.56 24.10 -7.33
C ALA A 39 4.76 22.82 -6.49
N THR A 40 4.33 22.89 -5.24
CA THR A 40 4.34 21.71 -4.34
C THR A 40 2.97 21.05 -4.33
N TYR A 41 2.94 19.76 -4.57
CA TYR A 41 1.73 18.95 -4.62
C TYR A 41 1.64 17.99 -3.43
N ASN A 42 0.44 17.90 -2.87
CA ASN A 42 0.09 16.83 -1.95
C ASN A 42 -0.24 15.56 -2.76
N ILE A 43 0.27 14.43 -2.32
CA ILE A 43 0.05 13.13 -2.97
C ILE A 43 -0.71 12.24 -1.98
N ASN A 44 -1.61 11.40 -2.47
CA ASN A 44 -2.24 10.41 -1.61
C ASN A 44 -1.16 9.50 -0.99
N ALA A 45 -1.21 9.31 0.34
CA ALA A 45 -0.16 8.58 1.08
C ALA A 45 -0.05 7.12 0.64
N ASP A 46 -1.17 6.44 0.40
CA ASP A 46 -1.18 5.05 -0.07
C ASP A 46 -0.54 4.97 -1.47
N THR A 47 -0.92 5.87 -2.37
CA THR A 47 -0.36 5.96 -3.74
C THR A 47 1.15 6.21 -3.71
N MET A 48 1.62 7.15 -2.88
CA MET A 48 3.05 7.42 -2.72
C MET A 48 3.79 6.21 -2.17
N ALA A 49 3.26 5.56 -1.14
CA ALA A 49 3.86 4.37 -0.53
C ALA A 49 3.94 3.21 -1.53
N GLY A 50 2.88 2.98 -2.30
CA GLY A 50 2.86 1.95 -3.35
C GLY A 50 3.90 2.20 -4.45
N ALA A 51 4.01 3.45 -4.93
CA ALA A 51 4.99 3.82 -5.94
C ALA A 51 6.44 3.64 -5.44
N ILE A 52 6.72 4.02 -4.19
CA ILE A 52 8.04 3.84 -3.57
C ILE A 52 8.34 2.34 -3.37
N ALA A 53 7.39 1.56 -2.88
CA ALA A 53 7.57 0.13 -2.68
C ALA A 53 7.87 -0.60 -3.99
N ALA A 54 7.16 -0.26 -5.06
CA ALA A 54 7.42 -0.79 -6.40
C ALA A 54 8.81 -0.40 -6.92
N ALA A 55 9.19 0.88 -6.80
CA ALA A 55 10.48 1.37 -7.28
C ALA A 55 11.68 0.76 -6.54
N LEU A 56 11.51 0.43 -5.25
CA LEU A 56 12.53 -0.24 -4.44
C LEU A 56 12.56 -1.77 -4.64
N GLY A 57 11.59 -2.37 -5.33
CA GLY A 57 11.41 -3.83 -5.31
C GLY A 57 11.24 -4.34 -3.88
N ALA A 58 10.40 -3.66 -3.10
CA ALA A 58 10.29 -3.93 -1.66
C ALA A 58 9.73 -5.34 -1.41
N ALA A 59 10.27 -6.03 -0.39
CA ALA A 59 9.75 -7.33 0.02
C ALA A 59 8.30 -7.24 0.53
N ARG A 60 7.93 -6.12 1.16
CA ARG A 60 6.57 -5.88 1.68
C ARG A 60 6.20 -4.40 1.69
N LEU A 61 4.97 -4.12 1.25
CA LEU A 61 4.27 -2.87 1.49
C LEU A 61 3.22 -3.09 2.58
N PHE A 62 3.21 -2.28 3.65
CA PHE A 62 2.18 -2.33 4.67
C PHE A 62 1.30 -1.08 4.59
N LEU A 63 0.01 -1.26 4.33
CA LEU A 63 -1.00 -0.20 4.44
C LEU A 63 -1.76 -0.36 5.76
N LEU A 64 -1.47 0.54 6.71
CA LEU A 64 -2.16 0.57 7.98
C LEU A 64 -3.44 1.39 7.83
N THR A 65 -4.58 0.78 8.20
CA THR A 65 -5.91 1.36 8.04
C THR A 65 -6.71 1.21 9.35
N ASP A 66 -7.98 1.57 9.33
CA ASP A 66 -8.92 1.46 10.44
C ASP A 66 -9.87 0.24 10.32
N VAL A 67 -9.52 -0.72 9.46
CA VAL A 67 -10.23 -1.98 9.29
C VAL A 67 -9.26 -3.16 9.37
N HIS A 68 -9.75 -4.33 9.76
CA HIS A 68 -8.91 -5.52 9.97
C HIS A 68 -8.23 -6.06 8.69
N GLY A 69 -8.74 -5.69 7.53
CA GLY A 69 -8.32 -6.16 6.21
C GLY A 69 -9.54 -6.31 5.31
N VAL A 70 -9.46 -7.15 4.30
CA VAL A 70 -10.56 -7.48 3.40
C VAL A 70 -11.44 -8.54 4.04
N LEU A 71 -12.74 -8.25 4.18
CA LEU A 71 -13.71 -9.20 4.72
C LEU A 71 -14.56 -9.78 3.58
N ASP A 72 -14.96 -11.02 3.72
CA ASP A 72 -15.96 -11.63 2.85
C ASP A 72 -17.39 -11.16 3.20
N LYS A 73 -18.41 -11.70 2.49
CA LYS A 73 -19.83 -11.36 2.72
C LYS A 73 -20.36 -11.84 4.08
N GLN A 74 -19.67 -12.75 4.74
CA GLN A 74 -19.98 -13.27 6.07
C GLN A 74 -19.29 -12.46 7.18
N GLY A 75 -18.37 -11.57 6.81
CA GLY A 75 -17.56 -10.77 7.74
C GLY A 75 -16.28 -11.46 8.21
N GLU A 76 -15.90 -12.56 7.58
CA GLU A 76 -14.66 -13.28 7.87
C GLU A 76 -13.49 -12.66 7.09
N LEU A 77 -12.32 -12.62 7.74
CA LEU A 77 -11.11 -12.04 7.15
C LEU A 77 -10.55 -12.93 6.03
N LEU A 78 -10.37 -12.35 4.87
CA LEU A 78 -9.64 -12.97 3.76
C LEU A 78 -8.15 -12.68 3.93
N THR A 79 -7.38 -13.72 4.27
CA THR A 79 -5.96 -13.57 4.68
C THR A 79 -4.98 -13.53 3.52
N ASP A 80 -5.34 -14.07 2.36
CA ASP A 80 -4.47 -14.17 1.17
C ASP A 80 -5.29 -13.96 -0.11
N LEU A 81 -4.91 -12.99 -0.91
CA LEU A 81 -5.60 -12.62 -2.15
C LEU A 81 -4.59 -12.38 -3.28
N THR A 82 -4.99 -12.77 -4.48
CA THR A 82 -4.32 -12.38 -5.73
C THR A 82 -5.01 -11.17 -6.36
N PRO A 83 -4.38 -10.46 -7.31
CA PRO A 83 -5.03 -9.44 -8.12
C PRO A 83 -6.31 -9.94 -8.83
N ALA A 84 -6.33 -11.21 -9.23
CA ALA A 84 -7.50 -11.82 -9.86
C ALA A 84 -8.67 -11.98 -8.86
N ASP A 85 -8.38 -12.41 -7.63
CA ASP A 85 -9.40 -12.54 -6.57
C ASP A 85 -9.98 -11.16 -6.22
N ILE A 86 -9.14 -10.14 -6.07
CA ILE A 86 -9.58 -8.77 -5.79
C ILE A 86 -10.54 -8.27 -6.88
N LYS A 87 -10.24 -8.53 -8.15
CA LYS A 87 -11.10 -8.14 -9.26
C LYS A 87 -12.47 -8.83 -9.20
N VAL A 88 -12.53 -10.09 -8.83
CA VAL A 88 -13.79 -10.83 -8.65
C VAL A 88 -14.60 -10.27 -7.49
N LEU A 89 -13.94 -10.02 -6.34
CA LEU A 89 -14.56 -9.46 -5.14
C LEU A 89 -15.05 -8.01 -5.32
N GLN A 90 -14.42 -7.24 -6.19
CA GLN A 90 -14.92 -5.92 -6.61
C GLN A 90 -16.16 -6.04 -7.48
N GLN A 91 -16.16 -6.96 -8.46
CA GLN A 91 -17.30 -7.17 -9.37
C GLN A 91 -18.56 -7.68 -8.66
N ASP A 92 -18.39 -8.52 -7.65
CA ASP A 92 -19.51 -9.09 -6.90
C ASP A 92 -19.97 -8.20 -5.72
N GLY A 93 -19.32 -7.02 -5.53
CA GLY A 93 -19.66 -6.02 -4.53
C GLY A 93 -19.19 -6.34 -3.11
N THR A 94 -18.39 -7.38 -2.89
CA THR A 94 -17.78 -7.70 -1.58
C THR A 94 -16.82 -6.60 -1.17
N ILE A 95 -15.97 -6.13 -2.09
CA ILE A 95 -15.08 -4.99 -1.89
C ILE A 95 -15.81 -3.72 -2.35
N SER A 96 -15.89 -2.71 -1.47
CA SER A 96 -16.60 -1.46 -1.75
C SER A 96 -15.95 -0.26 -1.05
N GLY A 97 -16.39 0.94 -1.42
CA GLY A 97 -16.01 2.20 -0.76
C GLY A 97 -14.51 2.46 -0.73
N GLY A 98 -13.99 2.87 0.42
CA GLY A 98 -12.59 3.25 0.62
C GLY A 98 -11.58 2.09 0.52
N MET A 99 -12.04 0.83 0.53
CA MET A 99 -11.17 -0.32 0.35
C MET A 99 -10.70 -0.47 -1.12
N ILE A 100 -11.53 -0.06 -2.08
CA ILE A 100 -11.20 -0.14 -3.52
C ILE A 100 -9.87 0.54 -3.84
N PRO A 101 -9.66 1.86 -3.58
CA PRO A 101 -8.41 2.52 -3.92
C PRO A 101 -7.20 1.96 -3.14
N LYS A 102 -7.39 1.45 -1.93
CA LYS A 102 -6.31 0.81 -1.17
C LYS A 102 -5.84 -0.48 -1.84
N LEU A 103 -6.77 -1.33 -2.25
CA LEU A 103 -6.43 -2.57 -2.93
C LEU A 103 -5.89 -2.34 -4.34
N GLU A 104 -6.37 -1.32 -5.04
CA GLU A 104 -5.78 -0.90 -6.32
C GLU A 104 -4.31 -0.48 -6.14
N THR A 105 -3.99 0.25 -5.08
CA THR A 105 -2.60 0.58 -4.73
C THR A 105 -1.77 -0.68 -4.44
N CYS A 106 -2.30 -1.64 -3.67
CA CYS A 106 -1.62 -2.90 -3.39
C CYS A 106 -1.36 -3.71 -4.66
N VAL A 107 -2.38 -3.87 -5.50
CA VAL A 107 -2.27 -4.58 -6.79
C VAL A 107 -1.22 -3.91 -7.67
N HIS A 108 -1.29 -2.59 -7.83
CA HIS A 108 -0.33 -1.85 -8.63
C HIS A 108 1.11 -2.00 -8.12
N ALA A 109 1.32 -1.92 -6.80
CA ALA A 109 2.64 -2.09 -6.20
C ALA A 109 3.21 -3.49 -6.48
N VAL A 110 2.39 -4.53 -6.33
CA VAL A 110 2.80 -5.93 -6.56
C VAL A 110 3.08 -6.18 -8.05
N GLU A 111 2.22 -5.72 -8.95
CA GLU A 111 2.43 -5.84 -10.39
C GLU A 111 3.64 -5.06 -10.90
N ALA A 112 4.02 -3.99 -10.20
CA ALA A 112 5.16 -3.13 -10.55
C ALA A 112 6.48 -3.51 -9.86
N GLY A 113 6.52 -4.60 -9.08
CA GLY A 113 7.78 -5.16 -8.55
C GLY A 113 7.90 -5.31 -7.04
N CYS A 114 6.93 -4.86 -6.24
CA CYS A 114 6.87 -5.21 -4.82
C CYS A 114 6.51 -6.69 -4.68
N GLU A 115 7.19 -7.46 -3.80
CA GLU A 115 6.93 -8.90 -3.68
C GLU A 115 5.55 -9.19 -3.10
N ALA A 116 5.10 -8.39 -2.12
CA ALA A 116 3.77 -8.50 -1.54
C ALA A 116 3.32 -7.17 -0.90
N ALA A 117 2.01 -6.99 -0.78
CA ALA A 117 1.40 -5.89 -0.02
C ALA A 117 0.47 -6.45 1.05
N VAL A 118 0.31 -5.75 2.16
CA VAL A 118 -0.55 -6.16 3.28
C VAL A 118 -1.41 -4.99 3.71
N VAL A 119 -2.71 -5.23 3.84
CA VAL A 119 -3.65 -4.28 4.46
C VAL A 119 -3.98 -4.79 5.85
N LEU A 120 -3.74 -3.98 6.89
CA LEU A 120 -3.95 -4.38 8.28
C LEU A 120 -4.44 -3.22 9.15
N ASP A 121 -5.05 -3.56 10.29
CA ASP A 121 -5.58 -2.58 11.24
C ASP A 121 -4.45 -1.94 12.05
N GLY A 122 -4.18 -0.67 11.77
CA GLY A 122 -3.16 0.12 12.48
C GLY A 122 -3.50 0.46 13.93
N ARG A 123 -4.72 0.19 14.38
CA ARG A 123 -5.15 0.39 15.78
C ARG A 123 -4.83 -0.81 16.67
N VAL A 124 -4.54 -1.96 16.07
CA VAL A 124 -4.10 -3.16 16.81
C VAL A 124 -2.66 -2.99 17.25
N SER A 125 -2.41 -3.13 18.54
CA SER A 125 -1.06 -3.03 19.09
C SER A 125 -0.14 -4.08 18.45
N HIS A 126 0.99 -3.62 17.93
CA HIS A 126 2.00 -4.47 17.31
C HIS A 126 1.53 -5.24 16.06
N ALA A 127 0.48 -4.79 15.36
CA ALA A 127 -0.09 -5.47 14.19
C ALA A 127 0.99 -5.85 13.14
N MET A 128 1.92 -4.93 12.84
CA MET A 128 3.03 -5.22 11.92
C MET A 128 3.94 -6.35 12.41
N LEU A 129 4.22 -6.42 13.72
CA LEU A 129 5.06 -7.49 14.27
C LEU A 129 4.32 -8.83 14.23
N LEU A 130 3.02 -8.83 14.51
CA LEU A 130 2.18 -10.02 14.37
C LEU A 130 2.18 -10.52 12.93
N GLU A 131 2.00 -9.62 11.97
CA GLU A 131 2.02 -9.97 10.54
C GLU A 131 3.37 -10.53 10.08
N ILE A 132 4.49 -9.97 10.55
CA ILE A 132 5.83 -10.38 10.11
C ILE A 132 6.28 -11.68 10.79
N PHE A 133 5.97 -11.88 12.08
CA PHE A 133 6.57 -12.92 12.92
C PHE A 133 5.63 -14.06 13.29
N THR A 134 4.35 -14.04 12.88
CA THR A 134 3.42 -15.15 13.12
C THR A 134 2.97 -15.79 11.80
N GLN A 135 2.55 -17.05 11.86
CA GLN A 135 2.04 -17.76 10.68
C GLN A 135 0.61 -17.35 10.33
N GLU A 136 -0.15 -16.89 11.30
CA GLU A 136 -1.55 -16.52 11.14
C GLU A 136 -1.70 -15.13 10.52
N GLY A 137 -0.67 -14.27 10.68
CA GLY A 137 -0.72 -12.89 10.24
C GLY A 137 -1.72 -12.03 11.04
N ALA A 138 -1.97 -10.82 10.60
CA ALA A 138 -2.89 -9.87 11.25
C ALA A 138 -3.77 -9.11 10.24
N GLY A 139 -3.61 -9.34 8.95
CA GLY A 139 -4.29 -8.61 7.89
C GLY A 139 -4.58 -9.45 6.66
N THR A 140 -4.75 -8.76 5.53
CA THR A 140 -4.90 -9.37 4.20
C THR A 140 -3.60 -9.20 3.42
N LEU A 141 -2.97 -10.30 3.07
CA LEU A 141 -1.81 -10.35 2.19
C LEU A 141 -2.27 -10.33 0.73
N ILE A 142 -1.64 -9.51 -0.09
CA ILE A 142 -1.83 -9.45 -1.55
C ILE A 142 -0.48 -9.77 -2.20
N ARG A 143 -0.45 -10.75 -3.10
CA ARG A 143 0.75 -11.18 -3.83
C ARG A 143 0.44 -11.55 -5.27
N ALA A 144 1.46 -11.53 -6.12
CA ALA A 144 1.33 -12.06 -7.48
C ALA A 144 0.87 -13.52 -7.43
N GLY A 145 -0.05 -13.89 -8.33
CA GLY A 145 -0.55 -15.25 -8.47
C GLY A 145 0.48 -16.19 -9.11
#